data_a2c128807b2b22f5d8d8d2588d7c83a5
#
_entry.id   a2c128807b2b22f5d8d8d2588d7c83a5
#
_cell.length_a   1.000
_cell.length_b   1.000
_cell.length_c   1.000
_cell.angle_alpha   90.00
_cell.angle_beta   90.00
_cell.angle_gamma   90.00
#
_symmetry.space_group_name_H-M   'P 1'
#
loop_
_entity.id
_entity.type
_entity.pdbx_description
1 polymer ?
#
loop_
_entity_poly.entity_id
_entity_poly.type
_entity_poly.pdbx_seq_one_letter_code
_entity_poly.pdbx_strand_id
1 'polypeptide(L)'
;MEKDELTYHVPVLLKESVDGMNIRPDGTYVDVTFGGAGHSREILSRLGEGGRLLGFDQDEDAERNIVDDPHFIFVRSNFRYLHNFLRYHDIEQVDAILADLGVSSHHFDDSERGFSFRFDGDLDMRMNKRAGLTAADIVNTYEEERLANIFYLYGEL
;
A
#
# COMPACT_ATOMS: atom_id res chain seq x y z
N MET A 1 29.86 -3.20 -17.24
CA MET A 1 28.80 -2.20 -17.06
C MET A 1 27.49 -2.93 -17.26
N GLU A 2 27.03 -3.60 -16.21
CA GLU A 2 25.70 -4.22 -16.17
C GLU A 2 24.70 -3.11 -15.89
N LYS A 3 23.78 -2.95 -16.82
CA LYS A 3 22.58 -2.15 -16.59
C LYS A 3 21.72 -2.98 -15.65
N ASP A 4 21.61 -2.53 -14.40
CA ASP A 4 20.47 -2.88 -13.55
C ASP A 4 19.19 -2.42 -14.30
N GLU A 5 18.63 -3.30 -15.10
CA GLU A 5 17.24 -3.20 -15.50
C GLU A 5 16.42 -3.41 -14.22
N LEU A 6 16.12 -2.31 -13.54
CA LEU A 6 15.00 -2.25 -12.61
C LEU A 6 13.80 -2.78 -13.39
N THR A 7 13.49 -4.06 -13.17
CA THR A 7 12.28 -4.69 -13.70
C THR A 7 11.12 -3.94 -13.06
N TYR A 8 10.61 -2.93 -13.76
CA TYR A 8 9.47 -2.14 -13.34
C TYR A 8 8.28 -3.11 -13.28
N HIS A 9 7.93 -3.51 -12.07
CA HIS A 9 6.74 -4.32 -11.86
C HIS A 9 5.53 -3.49 -12.27
N VAL A 10 4.93 -3.84 -13.40
CA VAL A 10 3.68 -3.20 -13.82
C VAL A 10 2.57 -3.66 -12.88
N PRO A 11 1.90 -2.76 -12.17
CA PRO A 11 0.80 -3.12 -11.28
C PRO A 11 -0.30 -3.89 -12.02
N VAL A 12 -0.96 -4.79 -11.30
CA VAL A 12 -2.10 -5.53 -11.84
C VAL A 12 -3.22 -4.55 -12.21
N LEU A 13 -3.80 -4.72 -13.41
CA LEU A 13 -4.91 -3.89 -13.90
C LEU A 13 -4.64 -2.37 -13.84
N LEU A 14 -3.37 -1.96 -14.00
CA LEU A 14 -2.95 -0.56 -13.89
C LEU A 14 -3.86 0.39 -14.67
N LYS A 15 -4.03 0.09 -15.95
CA LYS A 15 -4.77 0.96 -16.85
C LYS A 15 -6.27 0.95 -16.54
N GLU A 16 -6.82 -0.24 -16.37
CA GLU A 16 -8.23 -0.46 -16.10
C GLU A 16 -8.65 0.21 -14.78
N SER A 17 -7.83 0.09 -13.75
CA SER A 17 -8.10 0.71 -12.45
C SER A 17 -8.09 2.24 -12.53
N VAL A 18 -7.06 2.82 -13.17
CA VAL A 18 -6.95 4.27 -13.29
C VAL A 18 -7.98 4.84 -14.28
N ASP A 19 -8.29 4.13 -15.37
CA ASP A 19 -9.37 4.53 -16.28
C ASP A 19 -10.74 4.53 -15.55
N GLY A 20 -10.99 3.54 -14.68
CA GLY A 20 -12.18 3.47 -13.86
C GLY A 20 -12.35 4.62 -12.87
N MET A 21 -11.25 5.26 -12.45
CA MET A 21 -11.30 6.44 -11.57
C MET A 21 -11.82 7.69 -12.28
N ASN A 22 -11.87 7.71 -13.62
CA ASN A 22 -12.34 8.84 -14.42
C ASN A 22 -11.63 10.16 -14.05
N ILE A 23 -10.30 10.15 -14.11
CA ILE A 23 -9.43 11.25 -13.64
C ILE A 23 -9.74 12.55 -14.38
N ARG A 24 -10.03 13.59 -13.58
CA ARG A 24 -10.13 14.98 -14.05
C ARG A 24 -8.84 15.74 -13.70
N PRO A 25 -8.37 16.67 -14.55
CA PRO A 25 -7.11 17.38 -14.31
C PRO A 25 -7.05 18.18 -13.01
N ASP A 26 -8.19 18.62 -12.49
CA ASP A 26 -8.35 19.45 -11.29
C ASP A 26 -8.89 18.67 -10.08
N GLY A 27 -9.04 17.34 -10.21
CA GLY A 27 -9.61 16.47 -9.18
C GLY A 27 -8.65 16.13 -8.04
N THR A 28 -9.21 15.62 -6.95
CA THR A 28 -8.47 15.13 -5.78
C THR A 28 -8.66 13.62 -5.64
N TYR A 29 -7.54 12.90 -5.60
CA TYR A 29 -7.52 11.43 -5.61
C TYR A 29 -6.72 10.88 -4.45
N VAL A 30 -7.01 9.64 -4.10
CA VAL A 30 -6.27 8.90 -3.06
C VAL A 30 -5.90 7.52 -3.58
N ASP A 31 -4.64 7.16 -3.41
CA ASP A 31 -4.13 5.79 -3.53
C ASP A 31 -3.82 5.29 -2.12
N VAL A 32 -4.64 4.37 -1.59
CA VAL A 32 -4.46 3.87 -0.22
C VAL A 32 -3.47 2.72 -0.12
N THR A 33 -2.87 2.33 -1.25
CA THR A 33 -1.92 1.22 -1.41
C THR A 33 -0.75 1.64 -2.31
N PHE A 34 -0.08 2.73 -1.93
CA PHE A 34 0.95 3.38 -2.73
C PHE A 34 2.05 2.43 -3.22
N GLY A 35 2.61 1.61 -2.33
CA GLY A 35 3.59 0.57 -2.63
C GLY A 35 4.73 1.02 -3.53
N GLY A 36 4.83 0.43 -4.72
CA GLY A 36 5.83 0.76 -5.76
C GLY A 36 5.52 2.02 -6.58
N ALA A 37 4.48 2.76 -6.25
CA ALA A 37 4.03 3.98 -6.92
C ALA A 37 3.51 3.80 -8.36
N GLY A 38 3.27 2.59 -8.83
CA GLY A 38 2.87 2.37 -10.22
C GLY A 38 1.53 3.03 -10.57
N HIS A 39 0.48 2.76 -9.79
CA HIS A 39 -0.82 3.41 -9.95
C HIS A 39 -0.74 4.92 -9.71
N SER A 40 -0.05 5.34 -8.66
CA SER A 40 0.12 6.75 -8.32
C SER A 40 0.80 7.55 -9.44
N ARG A 41 1.83 7.01 -10.09
CA ARG A 41 2.48 7.65 -11.24
C ARG A 41 1.54 7.81 -12.42
N GLU A 42 0.72 6.80 -12.71
CA GLU A 42 -0.28 6.86 -13.78
C GLU A 42 -1.37 7.91 -13.46
N ILE A 43 -1.83 7.98 -12.20
CA ILE A 43 -2.79 9.01 -11.77
C ILE A 43 -2.18 10.40 -11.95
N LEU A 44 -0.96 10.63 -11.44
CA LEU A 44 -0.26 11.92 -11.54
C LEU A 44 -0.06 12.37 -12.99
N SER A 45 0.22 11.44 -13.90
CA SER A 45 0.38 11.76 -15.32
C SER A 45 -0.87 12.34 -16.00
N ARG A 46 -2.04 12.15 -15.36
CA ARG A 46 -3.35 12.64 -15.86
C ARG A 46 -3.84 13.89 -15.13
N LEU A 47 -3.16 14.31 -14.05
CA LEU A 47 -3.50 15.52 -13.32
C LEU A 47 -2.95 16.77 -14.02
N GLY A 48 -3.64 17.89 -13.78
CA GLY A 48 -3.21 19.23 -14.17
C GLY A 48 -2.87 20.08 -12.94
N GLU A 49 -2.66 21.39 -13.14
CA GLU A 49 -2.21 22.31 -12.09
C GLU A 49 -3.10 22.35 -10.84
N GLY A 50 -4.41 22.05 -10.96
CA GLY A 50 -5.37 22.04 -9.84
C GLY A 50 -5.51 20.68 -9.17
N GLY A 51 -4.93 19.62 -9.75
CA GLY A 51 -5.11 18.26 -9.27
C GLY A 51 -4.28 17.94 -8.04
N ARG A 52 -4.70 16.93 -7.28
CA ARG A 52 -3.97 16.43 -6.10
C ARG A 52 -4.09 14.92 -5.99
N LEU A 53 -3.01 14.29 -5.51
CA LEU A 53 -3.00 12.88 -5.16
C LEU A 53 -2.39 12.69 -3.77
N LEU A 54 -3.08 11.96 -2.90
CA LEU A 54 -2.54 11.46 -1.65
C LEU A 54 -2.23 9.97 -1.81
N GLY A 55 -0.98 9.57 -1.56
CA GLY A 55 -0.55 8.18 -1.55
C GLY A 55 -0.32 7.70 -0.11
N PHE A 56 -1.06 6.68 0.32
CA PHE A 56 -0.91 6.08 1.64
C PHE A 56 -0.12 4.78 1.56
N ASP A 57 0.82 4.63 2.48
CA ASP A 57 1.37 3.33 2.81
C ASP A 57 1.81 3.28 4.28
N GLN A 58 1.68 2.13 4.90
CA GLN A 58 2.18 1.89 6.26
C GLN A 58 3.56 1.24 6.26
N ASP A 59 4.00 0.70 5.11
CA ASP A 59 5.31 0.10 4.96
C ASP A 59 6.38 1.18 4.73
N GLU A 60 7.47 1.11 5.48
CA GLU A 60 8.58 2.04 5.32
C GLU A 60 9.32 1.87 3.98
N ASP A 61 9.27 0.67 3.41
CA ASP A 61 9.92 0.42 2.12
C ASP A 61 9.26 1.19 0.97
N ALA A 62 7.99 1.56 1.10
CA ALA A 62 7.28 2.39 0.14
C ALA A 62 7.85 3.82 0.04
N GLU A 63 8.49 4.34 1.10
CA GLU A 63 9.08 5.69 1.10
C GLU A 63 10.14 5.87 0.00
N ARG A 64 10.81 4.80 -0.41
CA ARG A 64 11.82 4.84 -1.48
C ARG A 64 11.23 5.16 -2.85
N ASN A 65 9.92 4.99 -3.00
CA ASN A 65 9.20 5.15 -4.25
C ASN A 65 8.48 6.50 -4.35
N ILE A 66 8.61 7.37 -3.33
CA ILE A 66 7.98 8.69 -3.30
C ILE A 66 8.29 9.44 -4.60
N VAL A 67 7.23 9.99 -5.19
CA VAL A 67 7.32 10.74 -6.44
C VAL A 67 7.58 12.19 -6.11
N ASP A 68 8.60 12.77 -6.72
CA ASP A 68 8.89 14.22 -6.64
C ASP A 68 7.97 14.96 -7.62
N ASP A 69 6.74 15.24 -7.15
CA ASP A 69 5.71 15.93 -7.92
C ASP A 69 4.93 16.88 -6.99
N PRO A 70 4.73 18.16 -7.37
CA PRO A 70 4.05 19.14 -6.52
C PRO A 70 2.57 18.81 -6.23
N HIS A 71 1.97 17.92 -7.00
CA HIS A 71 0.59 17.46 -6.85
C HIS A 71 0.48 16.22 -5.94
N PHE A 72 1.62 15.68 -5.47
CA PHE A 72 1.69 14.45 -4.69
C PHE A 72 1.97 14.70 -3.22
N ILE A 73 1.18 14.07 -2.36
CA ILE A 73 1.37 14.06 -0.91
C ILE A 73 1.51 12.61 -0.45
N PHE A 74 2.68 12.23 0.06
CA PHE A 74 2.86 10.92 0.67
C PHE A 74 2.44 10.94 2.14
N VAL A 75 1.64 9.95 2.53
CA VAL A 75 1.15 9.78 3.90
C VAL A 75 1.60 8.42 4.44
N ARG A 76 2.64 8.42 5.29
CA ARG A 76 3.10 7.20 5.94
C ARG A 76 2.15 6.80 7.07
N SER A 77 1.07 6.14 6.73
CA SER A 77 0.06 5.70 7.69
C SER A 77 -0.79 4.57 7.13
N ASN A 78 -1.45 3.83 8.04
CA ASN A 78 -2.52 2.94 7.65
C ASN A 78 -3.72 3.75 7.16
N PHE A 79 -4.31 3.36 6.04
CA PHE A 79 -5.45 4.04 5.42
C PHE A 79 -6.72 4.05 6.29
N ARG A 80 -6.78 3.27 7.37
CA ARG A 80 -7.84 3.39 8.39
C ARG A 80 -7.97 4.80 8.96
N TYR A 81 -6.90 5.60 8.85
CA TYR A 81 -6.85 6.99 9.29
C TYR A 81 -7.07 7.99 8.15
N LEU A 82 -7.51 7.54 6.98
CA LEU A 82 -7.74 8.37 5.79
C LEU A 82 -8.50 9.66 6.13
N HIS A 83 -9.63 9.55 6.81
CA HIS A 83 -10.44 10.71 7.18
C HIS A 83 -9.67 11.76 8.02
N ASN A 84 -8.80 11.30 8.92
CA ASN A 84 -7.99 12.19 9.74
C ASN A 84 -6.98 12.98 8.89
N PHE A 85 -6.34 12.32 7.94
CA PHE A 85 -5.36 12.95 7.05
C PHE A 85 -6.02 13.85 6.00
N LEU A 86 -7.19 13.51 5.48
CA LEU A 86 -7.94 14.41 4.61
C LEU A 86 -8.25 15.73 5.34
N ARG A 87 -8.73 15.66 6.58
CA ARG A 87 -8.95 16.85 7.41
C ARG A 87 -7.66 17.63 7.70
N TYR A 88 -6.57 16.94 7.95
CA TYR A 88 -5.26 17.57 8.20
C TYR A 88 -4.76 18.37 7.00
N HIS A 89 -5.08 17.93 5.80
CA HIS A 89 -4.72 18.60 4.53
C HIS A 89 -5.83 19.52 3.98
N ASP A 90 -6.86 19.83 4.79
CA ASP A 90 -7.99 20.67 4.41
C ASP A 90 -8.72 20.15 3.14
N ILE A 91 -8.86 18.82 3.02
CA ILE A 91 -9.57 18.14 1.95
C ILE A 91 -10.92 17.66 2.47
N GLU A 92 -11.99 18.26 1.98
CA GLU A 92 -13.36 17.90 2.37
C GLU A 92 -13.91 16.72 1.56
N GLN A 93 -13.52 16.62 0.29
CA GLN A 93 -14.03 15.62 -0.64
C GLN A 93 -12.90 15.12 -1.55
N VAL A 94 -13.01 13.86 -1.97
CA VAL A 94 -12.15 13.23 -2.97
C VAL A 94 -13.01 12.71 -4.13
N ASP A 95 -12.47 12.76 -5.34
CA ASP A 95 -13.19 12.32 -6.55
C ASP A 95 -13.18 10.82 -6.70
N ALA A 96 -12.06 10.17 -6.35
CA ALA A 96 -11.98 8.71 -6.27
C ALA A 96 -10.86 8.24 -5.33
N ILE A 97 -11.00 6.98 -4.89
CA ILE A 97 -10.02 6.27 -4.06
C ILE A 97 -9.67 4.98 -4.78
N LEU A 98 -8.37 4.71 -4.90
CA LEU A 98 -7.84 3.45 -5.39
C LEU A 98 -7.34 2.62 -4.21
N ALA A 99 -7.65 1.33 -4.22
CA ALA A 99 -7.18 0.36 -3.25
C ALA A 99 -6.82 -0.95 -3.94
N ASP A 100 -5.52 -1.24 -4.06
CA ASP A 100 -4.97 -2.51 -4.54
C ASP A 100 -4.57 -3.35 -3.32
N LEU A 101 -5.57 -3.99 -2.71
CA LEU A 101 -5.42 -4.64 -1.41
C LEU A 101 -4.70 -5.99 -1.53
N GLY A 102 -3.77 -6.21 -0.63
CA GLY A 102 -3.02 -7.46 -0.53
C GLY A 102 -1.55 -7.27 -0.20
N VAL A 103 -0.73 -8.24 -0.58
CA VAL A 103 0.73 -8.23 -0.46
C VAL A 103 1.36 -8.13 -1.84
N SER A 104 2.44 -7.39 -1.95
CA SER A 104 3.19 -7.24 -3.21
C SER A 104 4.21 -8.37 -3.41
N SER A 105 4.70 -8.53 -4.64
CA SER A 105 5.83 -9.43 -4.94
C SER A 105 7.04 -9.14 -4.06
N HIS A 106 7.31 -7.86 -3.76
CA HIS A 106 8.38 -7.44 -2.87
C HIS A 106 8.29 -8.10 -1.48
N HIS A 107 7.09 -8.19 -0.90
CA HIS A 107 6.90 -8.84 0.39
C HIS A 107 7.15 -10.35 0.33
N PHE A 108 6.85 -11.00 -0.79
CA PHE A 108 7.10 -12.44 -0.96
C PHE A 108 8.56 -12.77 -1.27
N ASP A 109 9.28 -11.84 -1.87
CA ASP A 109 10.68 -12.06 -2.29
C ASP A 109 11.68 -11.69 -1.18
N ASP A 110 11.26 -10.92 -0.19
CA ASP A 110 12.05 -10.60 1.00
C ASP A 110 11.83 -11.67 2.10
N SER A 111 12.86 -12.50 2.31
CA SER A 111 12.81 -13.57 3.32
C SER A 111 12.64 -13.08 4.75
N GLU A 112 13.09 -11.85 5.07
CA GLU A 112 13.00 -11.28 6.42
C GLU A 112 11.59 -10.78 6.77
N ARG A 113 10.70 -10.67 5.77
CA ARG A 113 9.34 -10.20 5.96
C ARG A 113 8.36 -11.31 6.41
N GLY A 114 8.70 -12.58 6.21
CA GLY A 114 7.91 -13.73 6.66
C GLY A 114 6.58 -13.97 5.93
N PHE A 115 6.37 -13.35 4.74
CA PHE A 115 5.15 -13.53 3.94
C PHE A 115 5.18 -14.75 3.02
N SER A 116 6.34 -15.41 2.88
CA SER A 116 6.51 -16.55 1.97
C SER A 116 7.13 -17.75 2.67
N PHE A 117 6.58 -18.92 2.42
CA PHE A 117 7.19 -20.20 2.84
C PHE A 117 8.29 -20.71 1.89
N ARG A 118 8.64 -19.93 0.85
CA ARG A 118 9.76 -20.27 -0.05
C ARG A 118 11.13 -20.12 0.62
N PHE A 119 11.18 -19.36 1.69
CA PHE A 119 12.39 -19.06 2.43
C PHE A 119 12.25 -19.50 3.89
N ASP A 120 13.35 -19.90 4.49
CA ASP A 120 13.43 -20.15 5.93
C ASP A 120 13.79 -18.83 6.63
N GLY A 121 12.77 -18.14 7.11
CA GLY A 121 12.86 -16.83 7.75
C GLY A 121 11.90 -16.71 8.93
N ASP A 122 12.05 -15.65 9.69
CA ASP A 122 11.18 -15.38 10.85
C ASP A 122 9.72 -15.18 10.43
N LEU A 123 8.79 -15.68 11.21
CA LEU A 123 7.35 -15.51 11.01
C LEU A 123 6.92 -14.12 11.50
N ASP A 124 7.34 -13.07 10.78
CA ASP A 124 7.04 -11.69 11.11
C ASP A 124 5.67 -11.24 10.57
N MET A 125 5.48 -11.18 9.26
CA MET A 125 4.28 -10.81 8.53
C MET A 125 3.73 -9.40 8.84
N ARG A 126 4.53 -8.49 9.40
CA ARG A 126 4.10 -7.11 9.63
C ARG A 126 4.29 -6.26 8.39
N MET A 127 3.23 -5.67 7.86
CA MET A 127 3.33 -4.60 6.85
C MET A 127 4.04 -3.38 7.43
N ASN A 128 3.65 -2.98 8.64
CA ASN A 128 4.32 -1.93 9.40
C ASN A 128 5.30 -2.55 10.39
N LYS A 129 6.60 -2.52 10.08
CA LYS A 129 7.66 -3.06 10.95
C LYS A 129 7.70 -2.43 12.35
N ARG A 130 7.05 -1.26 12.54
CA ARG A 130 6.89 -0.61 13.86
C ARG A 130 5.68 -1.12 14.65
N ALA A 131 4.85 -1.98 14.07
CA ALA A 131 3.77 -2.64 14.81
C ALA A 131 4.35 -3.52 15.91
N GLY A 132 3.65 -3.61 17.05
CA GLY A 132 4.16 -4.28 18.24
C GLY A 132 4.18 -5.81 18.16
N LEU A 133 3.28 -6.44 17.38
CA LEU A 133 3.13 -7.90 17.34
C LEU A 133 3.48 -8.45 15.97
N THR A 134 4.33 -9.47 15.96
CA THR A 134 4.60 -10.33 14.80
C THR A 134 3.55 -11.44 14.69
N ALA A 135 3.50 -12.12 13.55
CA ALA A 135 2.67 -13.31 13.42
C ALA A 135 3.12 -14.43 14.39
N ALA A 136 4.42 -14.56 14.64
CA ALA A 136 4.96 -15.47 15.64
C ALA A 136 4.43 -15.16 17.05
N ASP A 137 4.40 -13.89 17.44
CA ASP A 137 3.86 -13.48 18.74
C ASP A 137 2.38 -13.86 18.85
N ILE A 138 1.60 -13.63 17.80
CA ILE A 138 0.17 -13.95 17.76
C ILE A 138 -0.04 -15.46 17.95
N VAL A 139 0.67 -16.28 17.17
CA VAL A 139 0.53 -17.75 17.24
C VAL A 139 0.94 -18.30 18.60
N ASN A 140 1.97 -17.71 19.23
CA ASN A 140 2.48 -18.23 20.52
C ASN A 140 1.76 -17.68 21.75
N THR A 141 1.01 -16.58 21.62
CA THR A 141 0.43 -15.91 22.81
C THR A 141 -1.08 -15.82 22.83
N TYR A 142 -1.76 -16.04 21.69
CA TYR A 142 -3.21 -15.98 21.65
C TYR A 142 -3.82 -17.30 22.11
N GLU A 143 -4.96 -17.21 22.78
CA GLU A 143 -5.78 -18.36 23.16
C GLU A 143 -6.28 -19.11 21.93
N GLU A 144 -6.42 -20.45 22.04
CA GLU A 144 -6.81 -21.35 20.96
C GLU A 144 -8.10 -20.89 20.24
N GLU A 145 -9.12 -20.51 21.01
CA GLU A 145 -10.39 -20.04 20.45
C GLU A 145 -10.21 -18.80 19.57
N ARG A 146 -9.35 -17.87 20.00
CA ARG A 146 -9.07 -16.65 19.24
C ARG A 146 -8.31 -16.95 17.96
N LEU A 147 -7.34 -17.86 18.01
CA LEU A 147 -6.62 -18.30 16.80
C LEU A 147 -7.55 -19.01 15.83
N ALA A 148 -8.40 -19.92 16.30
CA ALA A 148 -9.40 -20.60 15.49
C ALA A 148 -10.33 -19.61 14.79
N ASN A 149 -10.78 -18.57 15.49
CA ASN A 149 -11.60 -17.52 14.90
C ASN A 149 -10.86 -16.72 13.82
N ILE A 150 -9.57 -16.43 14.00
CA ILE A 150 -8.76 -15.75 12.97
C ILE A 150 -8.67 -16.62 11.72
N PHE A 151 -8.35 -17.92 11.86
CA PHE A 151 -8.24 -18.82 10.74
C PHE A 151 -9.59 -19.04 10.03
N TYR A 152 -10.67 -19.15 10.78
CA TYR A 152 -12.01 -19.29 10.22
C TYR A 152 -12.46 -18.02 9.44
N LEU A 153 -12.30 -16.82 10.05
CA LEU A 153 -12.81 -15.57 9.46
C LEU A 153 -11.97 -15.05 8.30
N TYR A 154 -10.65 -15.27 8.36
CA TYR A 154 -9.71 -14.67 7.40
C TYR A 154 -8.93 -15.70 6.58
N GLY A 155 -8.84 -16.92 7.05
CA GLY A 155 -8.13 -18.00 6.36
C GLY A 155 -9.05 -18.92 5.56
N GLU A 156 -10.36 -18.77 5.72
CA GLU A 156 -11.39 -19.62 5.07
C GLU A 156 -11.22 -21.12 5.41
N LEU A 157 -10.74 -21.43 6.62
CA LEU A 157 -10.44 -22.78 7.11
C LEU A 157 -11.51 -23.30 8.07
#